data_f32ecb8bf5e892007d7c754296b2d3bb
#
_entry.id   f32ecb8bf5e892007d7c754296b2d3bb
#
_cell.length_a   1.000
_cell.length_b   1.000
_cell.length_c   1.000
_cell.angle_alpha   90.00
_cell.angle_beta   90.00
_cell.angle_gamma   90.00
#
_symmetry.space_group_name_H-M   'P 1'
#
loop_
_entity.id
_entity.type
_entity.pdbx_description
1 polymer ?
#
loop_
_entity_poly.entity_id
_entity_poly.type
_entity_poly.pdbx_seq_one_letter_code
_entity_poly.pdbx_strand_id
1 'polypeptide(L)'
;TITLFADYVPSSTVADENGEYPDHYYDTSQNEDIEMKEFGKEFINNDHYDCFGKYIVVKKEAEEKRETVALPRIVAKVRLVGKESSIPVTPTKVNITRFSTLLSYKLTSGFASSIYRYPQGDVPGGNWEITPSANTGNELFYFYTFAATPSINNGKAQTLGYLSFSVEADELDPVATDINSGEIQVRPNYITTVNGDFVPALPEDPETRTDRIILDLSSLGGWGD
;
A
#
# COMPACT_ATOMS: atom_id res chain seq x y z
N THR A 1 6.33 29.36 -1.15
CA THR A 1 6.16 27.92 -1.29
C THR A 1 4.81 27.52 -0.75
N ILE A 2 4.15 26.55 -1.36
CA ILE A 2 2.87 26.02 -0.91
C ILE A 2 2.99 24.50 -0.93
N THR A 3 2.60 23.87 0.16
CA THR A 3 2.44 22.43 0.27
C THR A 3 0.94 22.11 0.17
N LEU A 4 0.56 21.21 -0.71
CA LEU A 4 -0.79 20.75 -0.88
C LEU A 4 -0.83 19.26 -0.58
N PHE A 5 -1.75 18.86 0.29
CA PHE A 5 -1.98 17.48 0.66
C PHE A 5 -3.48 17.21 0.74
N ALA A 6 -3.90 16.03 0.35
CA ALA A 6 -5.28 15.57 0.46
C ALA A 6 -5.31 14.09 0.79
N ASP A 7 -6.08 13.73 1.81
CA ASP A 7 -6.32 12.38 2.27
C ASP A 7 -7.81 12.18 2.62
N TYR A 8 -8.12 11.02 3.14
CA TYR A 8 -9.47 10.69 3.60
C TYR A 8 -9.71 11.25 5.00
N VAL A 9 -10.82 11.96 5.15
CA VAL A 9 -11.34 12.42 6.45
C VAL A 9 -12.65 11.69 6.74
N PRO A 10 -12.75 10.93 7.85
CA PRO A 10 -14.00 10.27 8.22
C PRO A 10 -15.16 11.26 8.33
N SER A 11 -16.33 10.88 7.85
CA SER A 11 -17.52 11.73 7.86
C SER A 11 -17.99 12.16 9.27
N SER A 12 -17.58 11.42 10.30
CA SER A 12 -17.84 11.73 11.71
C SER A 12 -16.86 12.74 12.31
N THR A 13 -15.80 13.10 11.58
CA THR A 13 -14.80 14.04 12.06
C THR A 13 -15.38 15.45 12.09
N VAL A 14 -15.19 16.14 13.19
CA VAL A 14 -15.60 17.54 13.38
C VAL A 14 -14.35 18.40 13.26
N ALA A 15 -14.45 19.47 12.46
CA ALA A 15 -13.40 20.47 12.40
C ALA A 15 -13.23 21.18 13.75
N ASP A 16 -12.05 21.63 14.05
CA ASP A 16 -11.76 22.47 15.22
C ASP A 16 -12.36 23.88 15.06
N GLU A 17 -12.11 24.76 16.04
CA GLU A 17 -12.60 26.16 16.05
C GLU A 17 -12.06 27.02 14.90
N ASN A 18 -10.97 26.60 14.24
CA ASN A 18 -10.36 27.25 13.08
C ASN A 18 -10.88 26.67 11.76
N GLY A 19 -11.74 25.64 11.81
CA GLY A 19 -12.22 24.92 10.65
C GLY A 19 -11.24 23.86 10.12
N GLU A 20 -10.22 23.49 10.92
CA GLU A 20 -9.24 22.49 10.57
C GLU A 20 -9.69 21.09 11.01
N TYR A 21 -9.44 20.10 10.20
CA TYR A 21 -9.70 18.70 10.50
C TYR A 21 -8.43 18.05 11.06
N PRO A 22 -8.54 17.22 12.12
CA PRO A 22 -7.39 16.51 12.64
C PRO A 22 -6.88 15.49 11.63
N ASP A 23 -5.57 15.34 11.56
CA ASP A 23 -4.89 14.30 10.81
C ASP A 23 -5.27 12.91 11.36
N HIS A 24 -5.91 12.06 10.55
CA HIS A 24 -6.28 10.70 10.94
C HIS A 24 -5.24 9.65 10.54
N TYR A 25 -5.00 9.57 9.25
CA TYR A 25 -4.17 8.50 8.66
C TYR A 25 -2.74 8.97 8.39
N TYR A 26 -2.53 10.27 8.38
CA TYR A 26 -1.24 10.90 8.09
C TYR A 26 -0.90 11.97 9.12
N ASP A 27 0.39 12.17 9.36
CA ASP A 27 0.91 13.32 10.08
C ASP A 27 1.50 14.30 9.06
N THR A 28 0.93 15.50 9.00
CA THR A 28 1.35 16.57 8.11
C THR A 28 1.99 17.75 8.86
N SER A 29 2.22 17.60 10.16
CA SER A 29 2.74 18.66 11.03
C SER A 29 4.12 19.21 10.62
N GLN A 30 4.89 18.44 9.86
CA GLN A 30 6.22 18.79 9.38
C GLN A 30 6.22 19.49 8.01
N ASN A 31 5.09 20.00 7.54
CA ASN A 31 4.88 20.76 6.29
C ASN A 31 5.33 20.09 4.99
N GLU A 32 6.53 19.52 4.94
CA GLU A 32 7.11 18.91 3.74
C GLU A 32 7.19 17.39 3.82
N ASP A 33 7.24 16.86 5.02
CA ASP A 33 7.33 15.44 5.31
C ASP A 33 5.96 14.94 5.76
N ILE A 34 5.42 13.98 5.01
CA ILE A 34 4.16 13.32 5.30
C ILE A 34 4.48 11.96 5.88
N GLU A 35 3.94 11.65 7.05
CA GLU A 35 4.11 10.35 7.69
C GLU A 35 2.77 9.62 7.83
N MET A 36 2.76 8.33 7.51
CA MET A 36 1.60 7.47 7.80
C MET A 36 1.51 7.24 9.30
N LYS A 37 0.32 7.41 9.87
CA LYS A 37 0.02 7.11 11.26
C LYS A 37 -0.52 5.69 11.39
N GLU A 38 -0.40 5.19 12.60
CA GLU A 38 -1.02 3.96 13.09
C GLU A 38 -0.84 2.73 12.18
N PHE A 39 0.08 1.88 12.59
CA PHE A 39 0.34 0.62 11.93
C PHE A 39 -0.17 -0.56 12.77
N GLY A 40 -1.15 -1.21 12.22
CA GLY A 40 -1.76 -2.42 12.73
C GLY A 40 -2.44 -3.17 11.58
N LYS A 41 -3.21 -4.18 11.90
CA LYS A 41 -3.99 -4.91 10.90
C LYS A 41 -5.01 -4.02 10.15
N GLU A 42 -5.41 -2.91 10.74
CA GLU A 42 -6.33 -1.90 10.19
C GLU A 42 -5.77 -1.19 8.94
N PHE A 43 -4.46 -1.27 8.74
CA PHE A 43 -3.80 -0.77 7.55
C PHE A 43 -4.10 -1.63 6.31
N ILE A 44 -4.38 -2.90 6.51
CA ILE A 44 -4.67 -3.85 5.44
C ILE A 44 -6.13 -3.72 5.00
N ASN A 45 -6.36 -3.80 3.69
CA ASN A 45 -7.68 -3.66 3.05
C ASN A 45 -8.39 -2.33 3.35
N ASN A 46 -7.62 -1.25 3.49
CA ASN A 46 -8.13 0.05 3.89
C ASN A 46 -7.79 1.13 2.86
N ASP A 47 -8.79 1.54 2.07
CA ASP A 47 -8.64 2.57 1.06
C ASP A 47 -8.50 4.01 1.64
N HIS A 48 -8.68 4.19 2.94
CA HIS A 48 -8.45 5.48 3.59
C HIS A 48 -6.97 5.90 3.62
N TYR A 49 -6.06 4.97 3.33
CA TYR A 49 -4.63 5.27 3.15
C TYR A 49 -4.28 5.70 1.72
N ASP A 50 -5.26 6.01 0.88
CA ASP A 50 -5.01 6.67 -0.40
C ASP A 50 -4.84 8.18 -0.19
N CYS A 51 -3.77 8.75 -0.73
CA CYS A 51 -3.48 10.17 -0.56
C CYS A 51 -2.80 10.81 -1.77
N PHE A 52 -2.91 12.13 -1.82
CA PHE A 52 -2.42 12.96 -2.91
C PHE A 52 -1.60 14.11 -2.34
N GLY A 53 -0.53 14.49 -3.00
CA GLY A 53 0.29 15.57 -2.50
C GLY A 53 1.14 16.24 -3.57
N LYS A 54 1.41 17.52 -3.37
CA LYS A 54 2.27 18.31 -4.26
C LYS A 54 2.92 19.47 -3.50
N TYR A 55 4.18 19.69 -3.82
CA TYR A 55 4.91 20.87 -3.43
C TYR A 55 5.04 21.81 -4.62
N ILE A 56 4.71 23.08 -4.44
CA ILE A 56 4.80 24.09 -5.48
C ILE A 56 5.53 25.34 -4.98
N VAL A 57 6.29 25.95 -5.87
CA VAL A 57 6.94 27.23 -5.63
C VAL A 57 6.22 28.27 -6.48
N VAL A 58 5.49 29.17 -5.82
CA VAL A 58 4.80 30.27 -6.48
C VAL A 58 5.64 31.54 -6.31
N LYS A 59 5.88 32.24 -7.41
CA LYS A 59 6.47 33.59 -7.36
C LYS A 59 5.37 34.58 -7.00
N LYS A 60 5.66 35.45 -6.02
CA LYS A 60 4.76 36.55 -5.71
C LYS A 60 4.82 37.56 -6.85
N GLU A 61 3.68 37.78 -7.49
CA GLU A 61 3.48 38.79 -8.52
C GLU A 61 2.64 39.96 -7.94
N ALA A 62 2.62 41.09 -8.62
CA ALA A 62 1.90 42.26 -8.15
C ALA A 62 0.37 42.14 -8.34
N GLU A 63 -0.05 41.24 -9.24
CA GLU A 63 -1.45 41.00 -9.54
C GLU A 63 -1.91 39.64 -8.98
N GLU A 64 -3.22 39.53 -8.71
CA GLU A 64 -3.85 38.27 -8.30
C GLU A 64 -3.69 37.24 -9.41
N LYS A 65 -3.10 36.10 -9.07
CA LYS A 65 -2.93 34.97 -9.98
C LYS A 65 -3.73 33.78 -9.47
N ARG A 66 -4.54 33.20 -10.35
CA ARG A 66 -5.28 31.97 -10.09
C ARG A 66 -4.65 30.83 -10.89
N GLU A 67 -4.27 29.77 -10.21
CA GLU A 67 -3.72 28.57 -10.84
C GLU A 67 -4.53 27.35 -10.43
N THR A 68 -4.76 26.46 -11.39
CA THR A 68 -5.30 25.13 -11.13
C THR A 68 -4.13 24.18 -10.93
N VAL A 69 -4.13 23.47 -9.81
CA VAL A 69 -3.06 22.53 -9.45
C VAL A 69 -3.65 21.13 -9.40
N ALA A 70 -3.14 20.23 -10.23
CA ALA A 70 -3.43 18.81 -10.10
C ALA A 70 -2.59 18.21 -8.95
N LEU A 71 -3.22 17.45 -8.07
CA LEU A 71 -2.56 16.71 -7.00
C LEU A 71 -2.30 15.27 -7.47
N PRO A 72 -1.05 14.87 -7.69
CA PRO A 72 -0.73 13.49 -8.01
C PRO A 72 -0.89 12.60 -6.76
N ARG A 73 -1.30 11.36 -6.96
CA ARG A 73 -1.25 10.34 -5.92
C ARG A 73 0.22 10.03 -5.59
N ILE A 74 0.57 10.09 -4.32
CA ILE A 74 1.94 9.88 -3.82
C ILE A 74 2.18 8.50 -3.23
N VAL A 75 1.13 7.70 -3.10
CA VAL A 75 1.20 6.30 -2.67
C VAL A 75 1.10 5.33 -3.85
N ALA A 76 1.64 4.14 -3.63
CA ALA A 76 1.40 2.95 -4.44
C ALA A 76 0.42 2.03 -3.71
N LYS A 77 -0.38 1.27 -4.45
CA LYS A 77 -1.19 0.18 -3.92
C LYS A 77 -0.53 -1.15 -4.27
N VAL A 78 -0.32 -1.99 -3.28
CA VAL A 78 0.15 -3.37 -3.47
C VAL A 78 -1.00 -4.29 -3.16
N ARG A 79 -1.33 -5.20 -4.07
CA ARG A 79 -2.37 -6.19 -3.84
C ARG A 79 -1.86 -7.59 -4.12
N LEU A 80 -2.29 -8.53 -3.30
CA LEU A 80 -1.95 -9.94 -3.40
C LEU A 80 -3.15 -10.72 -3.90
N VAL A 81 -2.92 -11.48 -4.95
CA VAL A 81 -3.98 -12.20 -5.64
C VAL A 81 -3.58 -13.67 -5.77
N GLY A 82 -4.42 -14.54 -5.26
CA GLY A 82 -4.27 -15.97 -5.46
C GLY A 82 -4.53 -16.33 -6.93
N LYS A 83 -3.75 -17.24 -7.47
CA LYS A 83 -3.96 -17.76 -8.81
C LYS A 83 -5.27 -18.54 -8.87
N GLU A 84 -5.99 -18.41 -9.97
CA GLU A 84 -7.18 -19.23 -10.20
C GLU A 84 -6.80 -20.71 -10.26
N SER A 85 -7.48 -21.52 -9.45
CA SER A 85 -7.39 -22.97 -9.48
C SER A 85 -8.54 -23.53 -10.33
N SER A 86 -8.33 -24.66 -10.97
CA SER A 86 -9.39 -25.42 -11.66
C SER A 86 -10.51 -25.84 -10.70
N ILE A 87 -10.20 -25.99 -9.41
CA ILE A 87 -11.16 -26.24 -8.33
C ILE A 87 -11.11 -25.03 -7.39
N PRO A 88 -12.14 -24.17 -7.41
CA PRO A 88 -12.15 -22.98 -6.56
C PRO A 88 -12.15 -23.35 -5.07
N VAL A 89 -11.18 -22.84 -4.35
CA VAL A 89 -11.13 -22.89 -2.88
C VAL A 89 -11.30 -21.49 -2.37
N THR A 90 -12.18 -21.28 -1.40
CA THR A 90 -12.42 -19.98 -0.80
C THR A 90 -11.48 -19.76 0.38
N PRO A 91 -10.56 -18.78 0.32
CA PRO A 91 -9.75 -18.43 1.46
C PRO A 91 -10.63 -17.91 2.61
N THR A 92 -10.39 -18.39 3.82
CA THR A 92 -11.15 -17.98 5.02
C THR A 92 -10.38 -16.98 5.86
N LYS A 93 -9.04 -17.07 5.84
CA LYS A 93 -8.17 -16.26 6.66
C LYS A 93 -6.80 -16.05 6.01
N VAL A 94 -6.22 -14.88 6.25
CA VAL A 94 -4.81 -14.60 5.97
C VAL A 94 -4.12 -14.18 7.27
N ASN A 95 -3.02 -14.84 7.58
CA ASN A 95 -2.17 -14.51 8.73
C ASN A 95 -0.89 -13.87 8.23
N ILE A 96 -0.69 -12.57 8.46
CA ILE A 96 0.54 -11.87 8.12
C ILE A 96 1.49 -11.98 9.31
N THR A 97 2.63 -12.62 9.08
CA THR A 97 3.67 -12.87 10.10
C THR A 97 4.84 -11.90 10.01
N ARG A 98 5.12 -11.39 8.80
CA ARG A 98 6.15 -10.37 8.56
C ARG A 98 5.66 -9.39 7.50
N PHE A 99 5.94 -8.12 7.73
CA PHE A 99 5.49 -7.05 6.85
C PHE A 99 6.47 -5.89 6.86
N SER A 100 6.70 -5.27 5.72
CA SER A 100 7.42 -3.99 5.65
C SER A 100 6.81 -3.03 4.66
N THR A 101 6.79 -1.76 5.01
CA THR A 101 6.26 -0.66 4.19
C THR A 101 7.08 0.61 4.41
N LEU A 102 6.89 1.60 3.57
CA LEU A 102 7.51 2.91 3.68
C LEU A 102 6.53 3.89 4.31
N LEU A 103 6.95 4.52 5.40
CA LEU A 103 6.09 5.34 6.25
C LEU A 103 6.09 6.82 5.92
N SER A 104 7.16 7.37 5.36
CA SER A 104 7.29 8.79 5.15
C SER A 104 7.58 9.15 3.70
N TYR A 105 7.08 10.32 3.30
CA TYR A 105 7.26 10.87 1.96
C TYR A 105 7.58 12.35 2.04
N LYS A 106 8.67 12.76 1.41
CA LYS A 106 9.07 14.16 1.33
C LYS A 106 8.55 14.79 0.05
N LEU A 107 7.55 15.67 0.18
CA LEU A 107 6.88 16.32 -0.95
C LEU A 107 7.81 17.18 -1.81
N THR A 108 8.80 17.82 -1.20
CA THR A 108 9.76 18.68 -1.91
C THR A 108 10.68 17.92 -2.85
N SER A 109 11.03 16.69 -2.50
CA SER A 109 11.97 15.87 -3.27
C SER A 109 11.33 14.66 -3.94
N GLY A 110 10.14 14.24 -3.50
CA GLY A 110 9.53 12.99 -3.95
C GLY A 110 10.22 11.74 -3.42
N PHE A 111 10.92 11.86 -2.29
CA PHE A 111 11.65 10.77 -1.67
C PHE A 111 10.78 10.07 -0.62
N ALA A 112 10.73 8.74 -0.68
CA ALA A 112 10.08 7.92 0.33
C ALA A 112 11.13 7.24 1.22
N SER A 113 10.89 7.25 2.53
CA SER A 113 11.83 6.76 3.52
C SER A 113 11.10 6.15 4.73
N SER A 114 11.84 5.88 5.80
CA SER A 114 11.33 5.33 7.08
C SER A 114 10.63 4.00 6.88
N ILE A 115 11.39 2.92 6.90
CA ILE A 115 10.85 1.58 6.72
C ILE A 115 10.20 1.11 8.03
N TYR A 116 8.90 0.87 7.98
CA TYR A 116 8.20 0.10 9.01
C TYR A 116 8.46 -1.39 8.80
N ARG A 117 8.64 -2.11 9.90
CA ARG A 117 8.82 -3.57 9.91
C ARG A 117 7.95 -4.18 11.00
N TYR A 118 7.21 -5.19 10.63
CA TYR A 118 6.44 -6.01 11.58
C TYR A 118 6.97 -7.45 11.55
N PRO A 119 7.19 -8.13 12.67
CA PRO A 119 7.20 -7.56 14.02
C PRO A 119 8.34 -6.56 14.22
N GLN A 120 8.15 -5.60 15.14
CA GLN A 120 9.20 -4.65 15.50
C GLN A 120 10.14 -5.27 16.52
N GLY A 121 11.44 -5.33 16.19
CA GLY A 121 12.48 -5.82 17.08
C GLY A 121 12.36 -7.32 17.40
N ASP A 122 12.85 -7.72 18.57
CA ASP A 122 12.84 -9.09 19.06
C ASP A 122 11.52 -9.48 19.76
N VAL A 123 10.50 -8.63 19.71
CA VAL A 123 9.19 -8.97 20.28
C VAL A 123 8.53 -9.97 19.34
N PRO A 124 8.18 -11.17 19.79
CA PRO A 124 7.37 -12.09 19.01
C PRO A 124 6.04 -11.39 18.69
N GLY A 125 5.90 -10.88 17.49
CA GLY A 125 4.64 -10.32 17.01
C GLY A 125 3.63 -11.44 16.94
N GLY A 126 2.41 -11.19 17.43
CA GLY A 126 1.28 -12.03 17.06
C GLY A 126 1.06 -11.94 15.54
N ASN A 127 0.38 -12.88 14.97
CA ASN A 127 -0.02 -12.78 13.57
C ASN A 127 -1.08 -11.69 13.40
N TRP A 128 -0.96 -10.90 12.33
CA TRP A 128 -2.07 -10.07 11.89
C TRP A 128 -3.07 -10.97 11.15
N GLU A 129 -4.12 -11.34 11.84
CA GLU A 129 -5.21 -12.10 11.25
C GLU A 129 -6.18 -11.15 10.54
N ILE A 130 -6.36 -11.36 9.25
CA ILE A 130 -7.25 -10.57 8.41
C ILE A 130 -8.19 -11.49 7.62
N THR A 131 -9.38 -10.98 7.33
CA THR A 131 -10.30 -11.63 6.40
C THR A 131 -9.89 -11.25 4.98
N PRO A 132 -9.81 -12.20 4.05
CA PRO A 132 -9.56 -11.93 2.65
C PRO A 132 -10.53 -10.89 2.08
N SER A 133 -10.05 -10.04 1.17
CA SER A 133 -10.89 -9.05 0.52
C SER A 133 -11.94 -9.74 -0.37
N ALA A 134 -13.20 -9.57 -0.04
CA ALA A 134 -14.31 -10.24 -0.75
C ALA A 134 -14.67 -9.60 -2.10
N ASN A 135 -14.04 -8.47 -2.46
CA ASN A 135 -14.59 -7.58 -3.48
C ASN A 135 -14.10 -7.80 -4.89
N THR A 136 -13.03 -8.59 -5.12
CA THR A 136 -12.45 -8.74 -6.45
C THR A 136 -11.82 -10.12 -6.65
N GLY A 137 -12.65 -11.13 -6.84
CA GLY A 137 -12.17 -12.46 -7.22
C GLY A 137 -11.23 -13.10 -6.17
N ASN A 138 -10.00 -13.44 -6.57
CA ASN A 138 -9.02 -14.09 -5.70
C ASN A 138 -8.12 -13.10 -4.94
N GLU A 139 -8.52 -11.83 -4.78
CA GLU A 139 -7.75 -10.86 -4.00
C GLU A 139 -7.77 -11.24 -2.53
N LEU A 140 -6.58 -11.50 -1.98
CA LEU A 140 -6.40 -11.89 -0.60
C LEU A 140 -6.37 -10.67 0.31
N PHE A 141 -5.53 -9.70 -0.03
CA PHE A 141 -5.44 -8.42 0.66
C PHE A 141 -4.66 -7.41 -0.18
N TYR A 142 -4.77 -6.14 0.22
CA TYR A 142 -3.99 -5.05 -0.32
C TYR A 142 -3.56 -4.08 0.78
N PHE A 143 -2.60 -3.22 0.46
CA PHE A 143 -2.16 -2.13 1.31
C PHE A 143 -1.59 -0.98 0.47
N TYR A 144 -1.51 0.19 1.08
CA TYR A 144 -0.85 1.35 0.50
C TYR A 144 0.54 1.53 1.09
N THR A 145 1.45 2.10 0.33
CA THR A 145 2.82 2.42 0.74
C THR A 145 3.28 3.67 0.02
N PHE A 146 4.09 4.48 0.67
CA PHE A 146 4.81 5.50 -0.08
C PHE A 146 5.81 4.86 -1.05
N ALA A 147 6.11 5.58 -2.12
CA ALA A 147 7.13 5.19 -3.07
C ALA A 147 7.84 6.42 -3.62
N ALA A 148 9.16 6.37 -3.75
CA ALA A 148 9.91 7.46 -4.35
C ALA A 148 9.53 7.64 -5.82
N THR A 149 9.51 8.90 -6.27
CA THR A 149 9.30 9.20 -7.69
C THR A 149 10.46 8.63 -8.52
N PRO A 150 10.20 8.12 -9.73
CA PRO A 150 11.25 7.53 -10.57
C PRO A 150 12.44 8.47 -10.83
N SER A 151 12.21 9.77 -10.93
CA SER A 151 13.28 10.76 -11.12
C SER A 151 14.31 10.77 -9.97
N ILE A 152 13.87 10.46 -8.76
CA ILE A 152 14.73 10.39 -7.56
C ILE A 152 15.47 9.06 -7.51
N ASN A 153 14.83 7.99 -7.95
CA ASN A 153 15.39 6.64 -7.91
C ASN A 153 16.05 6.23 -9.24
N ASN A 154 16.71 7.15 -9.93
CA ASN A 154 17.40 6.91 -11.20
C ASN A 154 16.54 6.22 -12.27
N GLY A 155 15.25 6.56 -12.33
CA GLY A 155 14.26 5.98 -13.25
C GLY A 155 13.75 4.60 -12.85
N LYS A 156 14.21 4.04 -11.72
CA LYS A 156 13.81 2.72 -11.25
C LYS A 156 12.63 2.79 -10.30
N ALA A 157 11.86 1.73 -10.25
CA ALA A 157 10.88 1.52 -9.20
C ALA A 157 11.59 1.34 -7.85
N GLN A 158 10.96 1.80 -6.79
CA GLN A 158 11.41 1.48 -5.43
C GLN A 158 10.98 0.06 -5.08
N THR A 159 11.78 -0.61 -4.27
CA THR A 159 11.45 -1.95 -3.78
C THR A 159 11.04 -1.91 -2.32
N LEU A 160 10.07 -2.72 -1.95
CA LEU A 160 9.72 -2.97 -0.56
C LEU A 160 10.70 -3.96 0.09
N GLY A 161 10.61 -4.05 1.41
CA GLY A 161 11.34 -5.04 2.18
C GLY A 161 10.78 -6.45 1.95
N TYR A 162 10.33 -7.07 3.03
CA TYR A 162 9.78 -8.43 3.00
C TYR A 162 8.29 -8.45 3.33
N LEU A 163 7.63 -9.53 2.91
CA LEU A 163 6.26 -9.85 3.26
C LEU A 163 6.15 -11.36 3.44
N SER A 164 5.72 -11.81 4.63
CA SER A 164 5.46 -13.21 4.92
C SER A 164 4.04 -13.38 5.44
N PHE A 165 3.32 -14.33 4.90
CA PHE A 165 1.94 -14.60 5.28
C PHE A 165 1.58 -16.07 5.03
N SER A 166 0.49 -16.53 5.63
CA SER A 166 -0.14 -17.79 5.29
C SER A 166 -1.62 -17.60 5.02
N VAL A 167 -2.15 -18.41 4.12
CA VAL A 167 -3.57 -18.41 3.75
C VAL A 167 -4.19 -19.71 4.20
N GLU A 168 -5.29 -19.60 4.92
CA GLU A 168 -6.12 -20.72 5.38
C GLU A 168 -7.38 -20.82 4.53
N ALA A 169 -7.83 -22.04 4.29
CA ALA A 169 -9.09 -22.32 3.62
C ALA A 169 -9.66 -23.64 4.17
N ASP A 170 -10.79 -23.54 4.85
CA ASP A 170 -11.53 -24.64 5.46
C ASP A 170 -10.65 -25.80 6.01
N GLU A 171 -10.84 -27.01 5.53
CA GLU A 171 -10.16 -28.21 6.04
C GLU A 171 -8.77 -28.48 5.37
N LEU A 172 -8.24 -27.50 4.63
CA LEU A 172 -6.97 -27.66 3.91
C LEU A 172 -5.77 -27.15 4.72
N ASP A 173 -4.60 -27.74 4.48
CA ASP A 173 -3.37 -27.26 5.08
C ASP A 173 -3.06 -25.82 4.62
N PRO A 174 -2.69 -24.92 5.55
CA PRO A 174 -2.35 -23.55 5.20
C PRO A 174 -1.16 -23.44 4.24
N VAL A 175 -1.28 -22.54 3.27
CA VAL A 175 -0.15 -22.22 2.37
C VAL A 175 0.63 -21.04 2.95
N ALA A 176 1.87 -21.27 3.33
CA ALA A 176 2.80 -20.23 3.79
C ALA A 176 3.62 -19.69 2.61
N THR A 177 3.78 -18.37 2.56
CA THR A 177 4.51 -17.67 1.51
C THR A 177 5.45 -16.64 2.10
N ASP A 178 6.69 -16.64 1.61
CA ASP A 178 7.71 -15.64 1.92
C ASP A 178 8.11 -14.90 0.63
N ILE A 179 7.91 -13.59 0.62
CA ILE A 179 8.37 -12.68 -0.44
C ILE A 179 9.55 -11.90 0.13
N ASN A 180 10.70 -12.05 -0.51
CA ASN A 180 11.94 -11.46 -0.02
C ASN A 180 12.06 -9.96 -0.31
N SER A 181 12.97 -9.32 0.40
CA SER A 181 13.30 -7.91 0.17
C SER A 181 13.76 -7.68 -1.27
N GLY A 182 13.17 -6.68 -1.91
CA GLY A 182 13.50 -6.28 -3.27
C GLY A 182 12.65 -6.94 -4.36
N GLU A 183 11.81 -7.92 -4.04
CA GLU A 183 10.96 -8.59 -5.02
C GLU A 183 9.71 -7.79 -5.36
N ILE A 184 9.15 -7.01 -4.41
CA ILE A 184 7.98 -6.17 -4.66
C ILE A 184 8.44 -4.77 -5.10
N GLN A 185 8.16 -4.42 -6.33
CA GLN A 185 8.45 -3.11 -6.89
C GLN A 185 7.23 -2.19 -6.77
N VAL A 186 7.45 -0.94 -6.35
CA VAL A 186 6.38 0.05 -6.17
C VAL A 186 6.72 1.38 -6.84
N ARG A 187 5.70 2.06 -7.34
CA ARG A 187 5.77 3.42 -7.88
C ARG A 187 4.56 4.22 -7.43
N PRO A 188 4.69 5.54 -7.18
CA PRO A 188 3.54 6.39 -6.89
C PRO A 188 2.51 6.29 -8.01
N ASN A 189 1.24 6.27 -7.66
CA ASN A 189 0.11 6.18 -8.58
C ASN A 189 0.03 4.87 -9.41
N TYR A 190 0.64 3.79 -8.94
CA TYR A 190 0.55 2.47 -9.58
C TYR A 190 0.02 1.43 -8.61
N ILE A 191 -0.66 0.41 -9.17
CA ILE A 191 -0.97 -0.84 -8.49
C ILE A 191 0.13 -1.85 -8.86
N THR A 192 0.75 -2.44 -7.85
CA THR A 192 1.57 -3.64 -8.01
C THR A 192 0.71 -4.84 -7.64
N THR A 193 0.42 -5.70 -8.60
CA THR A 193 -0.28 -6.96 -8.35
C THR A 193 0.74 -8.09 -8.23
N VAL A 194 0.70 -8.76 -7.10
CA VAL A 194 1.53 -9.94 -6.81
C VAL A 194 0.63 -11.17 -6.95
N ASN A 195 0.84 -11.95 -8.00
CA ASN A 195 0.07 -13.16 -8.27
C ASN A 195 0.88 -14.40 -7.90
N GLY A 196 0.26 -15.35 -7.24
CA GLY A 196 0.93 -16.59 -6.87
C GLY A 196 -0.02 -17.68 -6.40
N ASP A 197 0.54 -18.87 -6.22
CA ASP A 197 -0.17 -20.05 -5.68
C ASP A 197 -0.28 -19.92 -4.16
N PHE A 198 -0.98 -18.87 -3.71
CA PHE A 198 -1.10 -18.50 -2.29
C PHE A 198 -2.25 -19.21 -1.57
N VAL A 199 -3.22 -19.71 -2.33
CA VAL A 199 -4.43 -20.32 -1.78
C VAL A 199 -4.23 -21.84 -1.72
N PRO A 200 -4.61 -22.50 -0.61
CA PRO A 200 -4.62 -23.95 -0.55
C PRO A 200 -5.38 -24.54 -1.74
N ALA A 201 -4.83 -25.56 -2.35
CA ALA A 201 -5.48 -26.25 -3.45
C ALA A 201 -5.83 -27.68 -3.01
N LEU A 202 -6.97 -28.18 -3.48
CA LEU A 202 -7.24 -29.60 -3.39
C LEU A 202 -6.15 -30.34 -4.18
N PRO A 203 -5.65 -31.50 -3.68
CA PRO A 203 -4.58 -32.22 -4.35
C PRO A 203 -5.01 -32.62 -5.76
N GLU A 204 -4.61 -31.81 -6.72
CA GLU A 204 -4.51 -32.21 -8.12
C GLU A 204 -3.16 -32.89 -8.34
N ASP A 205 -3.09 -33.71 -9.37
CA ASP A 205 -1.93 -34.49 -9.75
C ASP A 205 -0.60 -33.74 -9.53
N PRO A 206 0.37 -34.29 -8.82
CA PRO A 206 1.60 -33.58 -8.39
C PRO A 206 2.48 -33.05 -9.52
N GLU A 207 2.18 -33.35 -10.77
CA GLU A 207 2.96 -32.90 -11.92
C GLU A 207 2.69 -31.46 -12.40
N THR A 208 1.69 -30.74 -11.84
CA THR A 208 1.26 -29.43 -12.36
C THR A 208 1.61 -28.22 -11.47
N ARG A 209 2.26 -28.41 -10.34
CA ARG A 209 2.58 -27.33 -9.39
C ARG A 209 3.78 -26.51 -9.85
N THR A 210 3.56 -25.30 -10.33
CA THR A 210 4.62 -24.33 -10.63
C THR A 210 4.61 -23.20 -9.60
N ASP A 211 5.55 -23.22 -8.66
CA ASP A 211 5.76 -22.17 -7.66
C ASP A 211 6.34 -20.90 -8.30
N ARG A 212 5.52 -20.17 -9.03
CA ARG A 212 5.95 -18.96 -9.71
C ARG A 212 5.16 -17.75 -9.23
N ILE A 213 5.85 -16.78 -8.60
CA ILE A 213 5.32 -15.46 -8.30
C ILE A 213 5.44 -14.59 -9.57
N ILE A 214 4.33 -14.03 -10.02
CA ILE A 214 4.29 -13.12 -11.17
C ILE A 214 3.93 -11.73 -10.64
N LEU A 215 4.74 -10.73 -11.00
CA LEU A 215 4.49 -9.32 -10.70
C LEU A 215 3.92 -8.64 -11.94
N ASP A 216 2.81 -7.95 -11.77
CA ASP A 216 2.21 -7.09 -12.79
C ASP A 216 2.08 -5.66 -12.24
N LEU A 217 2.44 -4.67 -13.05
CA LEU A 217 2.39 -3.24 -12.74
C LEU A 217 1.40 -2.56 -13.67
N SER A 218 0.31 -2.07 -13.11
CA SER A 218 -0.69 -1.28 -13.84
C SER A 218 -0.94 0.08 -13.20
N SER A 219 -1.25 1.09 -14.01
CA SER A 219 -1.64 2.40 -13.48
C SER A 219 -2.96 2.31 -12.72
N LEU A 220 -3.10 3.10 -11.67
CA LEU A 220 -4.36 3.22 -10.90
C LEU A 220 -5.49 3.92 -11.68
N GLY A 221 -5.45 3.93 -12.99
CA GLY A 221 -6.40 4.50 -13.93
C GLY A 221 -7.58 5.32 -13.38
N GLY A 222 -7.89 6.45 -13.98
CA GLY A 222 -9.16 7.15 -13.74
C GLY A 222 -9.16 8.29 -12.71
N TRP A 223 -8.02 8.70 -12.18
CA TRP A 223 -7.93 9.88 -11.29
C TRP A 223 -6.96 10.91 -11.89
N GLY A 224 -7.46 11.70 -12.83
CA GLY A 224 -6.84 12.93 -13.32
C GLY A 224 -5.64 12.71 -14.24
N ASP A 225 -5.91 12.49 -15.50
CA ASP A 225 -5.09 13.00 -16.60
C ASP A 225 -5.34 14.49 -16.79
#